data_94241097b2db968d1b9bd477782f43a5
#
_entry.id   94241097b2db968d1b9bd477782f43a5
#
_cell.length_a   1.000
_cell.length_b   1.000
_cell.length_c   1.000
_cell.angle_alpha   90.00
_cell.angle_beta   90.00
_cell.angle_gamma   90.00
#
_symmetry.space_group_name_H-M   'P 1'
#
loop_
_entity.id
_entity.type
_entity.pdbx_description
1 polymer ?
#
loop_
_entity_poly.entity_id
_entity_poly.type
_entity_poly.pdbx_seq_one_letter_code
_entity_poly.pdbx_strand_id
1 'polypeptide(L)'
;KDLNHEISIVVINDASSQQIVDTYPNIENINSIEIVNMKENRGHARCIASGLKYIFEKKEFDFVIPMDGDGEDRPEEIKNFIELSKQNSEKSIVGERVKRSEGLIFKVCYQFHKFLTLAFTGKSIKFGNFTCLSKITVKKMLEEKATWSSFSGSLKKVENDLLSTPSIRGKRYVGPSQMSFFNLLKHFLSIISVFRKTVLIR
;
A
#
# COMPACT_ATOMS: atom_id res chain seq x y z
N LYS A 1 -1.63 19.53 -13.37
CA LYS A 1 -2.27 20.89 -13.39
C LYS A 1 -3.81 20.85 -13.41
N ASP A 2 -4.44 19.70 -13.51
CA ASP A 2 -5.90 19.61 -13.80
C ASP A 2 -6.71 18.87 -12.71
N LEU A 3 -6.14 18.71 -11.51
CA LEU A 3 -6.86 18.06 -10.42
C LEU A 3 -7.48 19.14 -9.53
N ASN A 4 -8.76 19.37 -9.72
CA ASN A 4 -9.59 20.21 -8.83
C ASN A 4 -9.85 19.43 -7.51
N HIS A 5 -8.76 18.94 -6.89
CA HIS A 5 -8.78 18.12 -5.69
C HIS A 5 -7.87 18.73 -4.65
N GLU A 6 -8.32 18.75 -3.42
CA GLU A 6 -7.51 19.09 -2.26
C GLU A 6 -6.62 17.90 -1.89
N ILE A 7 -5.31 18.10 -1.95
CA ILE A 7 -4.32 17.06 -1.66
C ILE A 7 -3.60 17.42 -0.37
N SER A 8 -3.60 16.50 0.58
CA SER A 8 -2.77 16.55 1.78
C SER A 8 -1.83 15.36 1.81
N ILE A 9 -0.57 15.60 2.19
CA ILE A 9 0.47 14.56 2.26
C ILE A 9 0.77 14.29 3.74
N VAL A 10 0.69 13.02 4.13
CA VAL A 10 1.10 12.56 5.46
C VAL A 10 2.25 11.58 5.30
N VAL A 11 3.44 12.02 5.69
CA VAL A 11 4.66 11.20 5.67
C VAL A 11 4.76 10.44 7.00
N ILE A 12 4.76 9.11 6.94
CA ILE A 12 4.96 8.28 8.12
C ILE A 12 6.41 7.84 8.18
N ASN A 13 7.14 8.34 9.16
CA ASN A 13 8.52 7.98 9.40
C ASN A 13 8.61 6.80 10.37
N ASP A 14 9.06 5.64 9.90
CA ASP A 14 9.23 4.42 10.70
C ASP A 14 10.55 4.45 11.50
N ALA A 15 10.77 5.53 12.25
CA ALA A 15 11.96 5.77 13.05
C ALA A 15 13.27 5.66 12.24
N SER A 16 13.33 6.37 11.11
CA SER A 16 14.55 6.46 10.31
C SER A 16 15.70 7.10 11.10
N SER A 17 16.91 6.58 10.92
CA SER A 17 18.13 7.20 11.48
C SER A 17 18.56 8.47 10.73
N GLN A 18 18.02 8.69 9.53
CA GLN A 18 18.30 9.89 8.75
C GLN A 18 17.35 11.02 9.16
N GLN A 19 17.87 12.22 9.23
CA GLN A 19 17.05 13.40 9.49
C GLN A 19 16.11 13.63 8.31
N ILE A 20 14.82 13.74 8.61
CA ILE A 20 13.83 14.11 7.62
C ILE A 20 13.83 15.63 7.50
N VAL A 21 13.88 16.12 6.27
CA VAL A 21 13.70 17.55 5.98
C VAL A 21 12.24 17.89 6.25
N ASP A 22 12.00 18.86 7.12
CA ASP A 22 10.67 19.32 7.54
C ASP A 22 10.25 20.64 6.85
N THR A 23 11.12 21.18 6.02
CA THR A 23 10.87 22.38 5.22
C THR A 23 10.60 21.99 3.76
N TYR A 24 9.41 22.27 3.30
CA TYR A 24 9.00 21.99 1.92
C TYR A 24 8.66 23.30 1.21
N PRO A 25 8.99 23.42 -0.09
CA PRO A 25 8.52 24.56 -0.87
C PRO A 25 6.98 24.56 -0.91
N ASN A 26 6.41 25.74 -1.02
CA ASN A 26 4.97 25.85 -1.26
C ASN A 26 4.67 25.24 -2.64
N ILE A 27 3.92 24.16 -2.66
CA ILE A 27 3.55 23.42 -3.88
C ILE A 27 2.08 23.71 -4.17
N GLU A 28 1.82 24.26 -5.32
CA GLU A 28 0.47 24.52 -5.79
C GLU A 28 -0.39 23.26 -5.74
N ASN A 29 -1.59 23.34 -5.19
CA ASN A 29 -2.56 22.24 -5.01
C ASN A 29 -2.20 21.21 -3.90
N ILE A 30 -1.23 21.49 -3.04
CA ILE A 30 -1.00 20.72 -1.81
C ILE A 30 -1.41 21.57 -0.62
N ASN A 31 -2.44 21.13 0.11
CA ASN A 31 -2.99 21.86 1.24
C ASN A 31 -2.10 21.77 2.48
N SER A 32 -1.50 20.59 2.72
CA SER A 32 -0.62 20.36 3.85
C SER A 32 0.34 19.22 3.60
N ILE A 33 1.51 19.32 4.22
CA ILE A 33 2.49 18.24 4.34
C ILE A 33 2.76 18.05 5.83
N GLU A 34 2.52 16.85 6.34
CA GLU A 34 2.72 16.53 7.75
C GLU A 34 3.63 15.32 7.89
N ILE A 35 4.50 15.34 8.90
CA ILE A 35 5.38 14.22 9.25
C ILE A 35 4.93 13.63 10.58
N VAL A 36 4.62 12.34 10.55
CA VAL A 36 4.30 11.55 11.74
C VAL A 36 5.46 10.62 12.05
N ASN A 37 6.17 10.86 13.13
CA ASN A 37 7.30 10.06 13.57
C ASN A 37 6.82 8.92 14.48
N MET A 38 7.10 7.66 14.09
CA MET A 38 6.93 6.52 14.97
C MET A 38 8.04 6.49 16.03
N LYS A 39 7.71 6.01 17.23
CA LYS A 39 8.68 5.94 18.35
C LYS A 39 9.82 4.98 18.09
N GLU A 40 9.59 3.95 17.29
CA GLU A 40 10.56 2.91 16.93
C GLU A 40 10.21 2.29 15.59
N ASN A 41 11.18 1.69 14.92
CA ASN A 41 10.95 0.97 13.67
C ASN A 41 10.11 -0.27 13.91
N ARG A 42 8.92 -0.31 13.33
CA ARG A 42 7.96 -1.41 13.44
C ARG A 42 7.74 -2.16 12.14
N GLY A 43 8.37 -1.68 11.09
CA GLY A 43 8.32 -2.23 9.75
C GLY A 43 7.13 -1.76 8.93
N HIS A 44 7.28 -1.93 7.63
CA HIS A 44 6.43 -1.37 6.58
C HIS A 44 4.91 -1.54 6.81
N ALA A 45 4.43 -2.75 7.13
CA ALA A 45 3.00 -2.99 7.30
C ALA A 45 2.40 -2.19 8.46
N ARG A 46 3.13 -2.10 9.59
CA ARG A 46 2.70 -1.32 10.75
C ARG A 46 2.82 0.18 10.50
N CYS A 47 3.82 0.59 9.75
CA CYS A 47 3.99 1.97 9.31
C CYS A 47 2.75 2.43 8.53
N ILE A 48 2.34 1.68 7.51
CA ILE A 48 1.13 1.98 6.74
C ILE A 48 -0.12 1.97 7.64
N ALA A 49 -0.29 0.93 8.48
CA ALA A 49 -1.45 0.84 9.37
C ALA A 49 -1.54 2.03 10.34
N SER A 50 -0.39 2.49 10.86
CA SER A 50 -0.32 3.69 11.71
C SER A 50 -0.73 4.95 10.95
N GLY A 51 -0.29 5.08 9.69
CA GLY A 51 -0.67 6.18 8.82
C GLY A 51 -2.17 6.19 8.52
N LEU A 52 -2.74 5.05 8.16
CA LEU A 52 -4.18 4.91 7.94
C LEU A 52 -4.98 5.28 9.20
N LYS A 53 -4.53 4.82 10.37
CA LYS A 53 -5.17 5.16 11.64
C LYS A 53 -5.08 6.65 11.94
N TYR A 54 -3.90 7.25 11.79
CA TYR A 54 -3.71 8.68 12.01
C TYR A 54 -4.62 9.52 11.11
N ILE A 55 -4.67 9.21 9.81
CA ILE A 55 -5.51 9.92 8.84
C ILE A 55 -6.99 9.76 9.20
N PHE A 56 -7.41 8.53 9.53
CA PHE A 56 -8.80 8.26 9.87
C PHE A 56 -9.28 9.00 11.11
N GLU A 57 -8.42 9.15 12.13
CA GLU A 57 -8.75 9.80 13.39
C GLU A 57 -8.59 11.33 13.37
N LYS A 58 -7.75 11.87 12.48
CA LYS A 58 -7.31 13.27 12.55
C LYS A 58 -7.64 14.10 11.32
N LYS A 59 -8.08 13.48 10.22
CA LYS A 59 -8.30 14.15 8.94
C LYS A 59 -9.67 13.83 8.37
N GLU A 60 -10.25 14.82 7.69
CA GLU A 60 -11.35 14.57 6.77
C GLU A 60 -10.76 14.21 5.40
N PHE A 61 -11.30 13.18 4.77
CA PHE A 61 -10.86 12.71 3.45
C PHE A 61 -11.93 11.84 2.79
N ASP A 62 -11.91 11.79 1.47
CA ASP A 62 -12.71 10.86 0.67
C ASP A 62 -11.90 9.59 0.38
N PHE A 63 -10.63 9.75 0.01
CA PHE A 63 -9.72 8.68 -0.35
C PHE A 63 -8.34 8.85 0.29
N VAL A 64 -7.68 7.72 0.54
CA VAL A 64 -6.27 7.67 0.97
C VAL A 64 -5.49 6.82 -0.04
N ILE A 65 -4.33 7.33 -0.45
CA ILE A 65 -3.42 6.63 -1.36
C ILE A 65 -2.10 6.34 -0.64
N PRO A 66 -1.94 5.15 -0.02
CA PRO A 66 -0.65 4.73 0.49
C PRO A 66 0.32 4.50 -0.67
N MET A 67 1.53 5.06 -0.57
CA MET A 67 2.57 4.86 -1.56
C MET A 67 3.96 4.85 -0.91
N ASP A 68 4.90 4.14 -1.53
CA ASP A 68 6.29 4.14 -1.11
C ASP A 68 6.99 5.44 -1.55
N GLY A 69 7.76 6.05 -0.64
CA GLY A 69 8.49 7.30 -0.91
C GLY A 69 9.82 7.12 -1.67
N ASP A 70 10.10 5.93 -2.18
CA ASP A 70 11.38 5.60 -2.83
C ASP A 70 11.39 5.78 -4.36
N GLY A 71 10.27 6.20 -4.94
CA GLY A 71 10.09 6.43 -6.36
C GLY A 71 9.62 5.22 -7.15
N GLU A 72 9.48 4.05 -6.52
CA GLU A 72 8.95 2.88 -7.22
C GLU A 72 7.44 2.98 -7.46
N ASP A 73 6.68 3.59 -6.55
CA ASP A 73 5.30 3.98 -6.80
C ASP A 73 5.30 5.36 -7.48
N ARG A 74 4.64 5.48 -8.61
CA ARG A 74 4.73 6.65 -9.49
C ARG A 74 3.61 7.64 -9.23
N PRO A 75 3.92 8.88 -8.78
CA PRO A 75 2.91 9.91 -8.53
C PRO A 75 2.03 10.22 -9.75
N GLU A 76 2.57 10.08 -10.97
CA GLU A 76 1.83 10.33 -12.20
C GLU A 76 0.63 9.38 -12.39
N GLU A 77 0.67 8.20 -11.75
CA GLU A 77 -0.40 7.22 -11.82
C GLU A 77 -1.57 7.53 -10.87
N ILE A 78 -1.41 8.47 -9.92
CA ILE A 78 -2.48 8.92 -9.02
C ILE A 78 -3.69 9.41 -9.79
N LYS A 79 -3.49 10.07 -10.94
CA LYS A 79 -4.58 10.51 -11.79
C LYS A 79 -5.51 9.39 -12.23
N ASN A 80 -4.96 8.20 -12.50
CA ASN A 80 -5.75 7.04 -12.92
C ASN A 80 -6.66 6.55 -11.78
N PHE A 81 -6.16 6.59 -10.54
CA PHE A 81 -6.98 6.30 -9.36
C PHE A 81 -8.12 7.31 -9.21
N ILE A 82 -7.82 8.59 -9.34
CA ILE A 82 -8.81 9.66 -9.20
C ILE A 82 -9.89 9.58 -10.27
N GLU A 83 -9.51 9.32 -11.52
CA GLU A 83 -10.47 9.16 -12.62
C GLU A 83 -11.43 7.99 -12.38
N LEU A 84 -10.93 6.85 -11.90
CA LEU A 84 -11.76 5.70 -11.56
C LEU A 84 -12.61 5.94 -10.32
N SER A 85 -12.10 6.66 -9.31
CA SER A 85 -12.84 6.95 -8.09
C SER A 85 -14.03 7.88 -8.32
N LYS A 86 -13.97 8.79 -9.28
CA LYS A 86 -15.10 9.66 -9.65
C LYS A 86 -16.34 8.88 -10.04
N GLN A 87 -16.16 7.74 -10.69
CA GLN A 87 -17.26 6.87 -11.11
C GLN A 87 -17.64 5.82 -10.07
N ASN A 88 -16.82 5.64 -9.03
CA ASN A 88 -16.92 4.58 -8.04
C ASN A 88 -16.51 5.07 -6.66
N SER A 89 -17.24 6.05 -6.11
CA SER A 89 -16.86 6.77 -4.88
C SER A 89 -16.72 5.90 -3.62
N GLU A 90 -17.38 4.74 -3.58
CA GLU A 90 -17.31 3.84 -2.43
C GLU A 90 -16.30 2.69 -2.61
N LYS A 91 -15.85 2.45 -3.84
CA LYS A 91 -14.94 1.34 -4.14
C LYS A 91 -13.48 1.74 -4.01
N SER A 92 -12.69 0.82 -3.51
CA SER A 92 -11.23 0.96 -3.50
C SER A 92 -10.63 0.42 -4.79
N ILE A 93 -9.54 1.06 -5.23
CA ILE A 93 -8.87 0.77 -6.50
C ILE A 93 -7.44 0.35 -6.20
N VAL A 94 -6.98 -0.73 -6.82
CA VAL A 94 -5.62 -1.23 -6.64
C VAL A 94 -4.77 -1.04 -7.91
N GLY A 95 -3.51 -0.66 -7.72
CA GLY A 95 -2.51 -0.66 -8.78
C GLY A 95 -2.06 -2.10 -9.06
N GLU A 96 -2.56 -2.71 -10.15
CA GLU A 96 -2.13 -4.04 -10.57
C GLU A 96 -0.80 -3.94 -11.33
N ARG A 97 0.24 -4.57 -10.79
CA ARG A 97 1.58 -4.54 -11.38
C ARG A 97 1.64 -5.30 -12.71
N VAL A 98 1.79 -4.57 -13.82
CA VAL A 98 1.80 -5.14 -15.18
C VAL A 98 3.21 -5.43 -15.71
N LYS A 99 4.25 -4.76 -15.19
CA LYS A 99 5.66 -5.01 -15.55
C LYS A 99 6.52 -5.23 -14.32
N ARG A 100 7.40 -6.23 -14.39
CA ARG A 100 8.41 -6.52 -13.37
C ARG A 100 9.78 -6.53 -14.02
N SER A 101 10.68 -5.70 -13.49
CA SER A 101 12.08 -5.61 -13.91
C SER A 101 12.99 -6.62 -13.21
N GLU A 102 12.41 -7.49 -12.37
CA GLU A 102 13.17 -8.41 -11.52
C GLU A 102 13.73 -9.61 -12.30
N GLY A 103 14.88 -10.14 -11.84
CA GLY A 103 15.56 -11.28 -12.45
C GLY A 103 14.72 -12.57 -12.47
N LEU A 104 15.18 -13.57 -13.25
CA LEU A 104 14.46 -14.82 -13.49
C LEU A 104 14.10 -15.59 -12.21
N ILE A 105 15.03 -15.64 -11.24
CA ILE A 105 14.85 -16.33 -9.96
C ILE A 105 13.70 -15.69 -9.17
N PHE A 106 13.65 -14.36 -9.10
CA PHE A 106 12.56 -13.66 -8.44
C PHE A 106 11.21 -13.91 -9.13
N LYS A 107 11.17 -13.97 -10.45
CA LYS A 107 9.96 -14.33 -11.20
C LYS A 107 9.43 -15.71 -10.83
N VAL A 108 10.32 -16.71 -10.76
CA VAL A 108 9.95 -18.09 -10.38
C VAL A 108 9.44 -18.13 -8.93
N CYS A 109 10.17 -17.55 -7.99
CA CYS A 109 9.75 -17.48 -6.58
C CYS A 109 8.39 -16.75 -6.43
N TYR A 110 8.16 -15.70 -7.19
CA TYR A 110 6.89 -15.01 -7.18
C TYR A 110 5.74 -15.86 -7.74
N GLN A 111 5.93 -16.56 -8.84
CA GLN A 111 4.90 -17.45 -9.38
C GLN A 111 4.56 -18.57 -8.39
N PHE A 112 5.57 -19.13 -7.75
CA PHE A 112 5.40 -20.13 -6.70
C PHE A 112 4.64 -19.55 -5.50
N HIS A 113 5.02 -18.36 -5.05
CA HIS A 113 4.30 -17.62 -4.01
C HIS A 113 2.81 -17.40 -4.38
N LYS A 114 2.54 -16.93 -5.60
CA LYS A 114 1.18 -16.70 -6.10
C LYS A 114 0.36 -17.98 -6.12
N PHE A 115 0.97 -19.08 -6.58
CA PHE A 115 0.34 -20.40 -6.59
C PHE A 115 -0.01 -20.86 -5.17
N LEU A 116 0.97 -20.79 -4.24
CA LEU A 116 0.73 -21.17 -2.85
C LEU A 116 -0.34 -20.29 -2.19
N THR A 117 -0.29 -18.97 -2.41
CA THR A 117 -1.31 -18.06 -1.88
C THR A 117 -2.70 -18.44 -2.38
N LEU A 118 -2.84 -18.71 -3.67
CA LEU A 118 -4.11 -19.15 -4.25
C LEU A 118 -4.56 -20.50 -3.70
N ALA A 119 -3.65 -21.47 -3.63
CA ALA A 119 -3.93 -22.83 -3.12
C ALA A 119 -4.40 -22.80 -1.66
N PHE A 120 -3.70 -22.07 -0.80
CA PHE A 120 -4.01 -22.01 0.62
C PHE A 120 -5.15 -21.07 0.98
N THR A 121 -5.27 -19.94 0.31
CA THR A 121 -6.24 -18.90 0.70
C THR A 121 -7.45 -18.80 -0.22
N GLY A 122 -7.39 -19.38 -1.42
CA GLY A 122 -8.41 -19.21 -2.46
C GLY A 122 -8.46 -17.78 -3.05
N LYS A 123 -7.49 -16.92 -2.69
CA LYS A 123 -7.45 -15.52 -3.11
C LYS A 123 -6.21 -15.26 -3.96
N SER A 124 -6.37 -14.54 -5.06
CA SER A 124 -5.26 -14.03 -5.86
C SER A 124 -4.99 -12.58 -5.48
N ILE A 125 -3.74 -12.28 -5.08
CA ILE A 125 -3.31 -10.92 -4.74
C ILE A 125 -2.22 -10.51 -5.75
N LYS A 126 -2.53 -9.51 -6.58
CA LYS A 126 -1.64 -9.04 -7.64
C LYS A 126 -1.20 -7.58 -7.45
N PHE A 127 -1.48 -7.00 -6.30
CA PHE A 127 -1.19 -5.62 -5.95
C PHE A 127 -0.38 -5.52 -4.66
N GLY A 128 0.27 -4.38 -4.48
CA GLY A 128 1.00 -4.02 -3.25
C GLY A 128 0.19 -3.06 -2.38
N ASN A 129 0.88 -2.04 -1.86
CA ASN A 129 0.29 -0.95 -1.08
C ASN A 129 -0.17 0.25 -1.92
N PHE A 130 0.32 0.39 -3.16
CA PHE A 130 -0.11 1.47 -4.04
C PHE A 130 -1.55 1.25 -4.50
N THR A 131 -2.45 1.88 -3.79
CA THR A 131 -3.90 1.70 -3.90
C THR A 131 -4.61 3.00 -3.56
N CYS A 132 -5.83 3.18 -4.05
CA CYS A 132 -6.72 4.27 -3.65
C CYS A 132 -7.83 3.68 -2.79
N LEU A 133 -7.81 3.94 -1.49
CA LEU A 133 -8.74 3.40 -0.51
C LEU A 133 -9.86 4.39 -0.22
N SER A 134 -11.11 3.96 -0.36
CA SER A 134 -12.26 4.74 0.12
C SER A 134 -12.27 4.80 1.66
N LYS A 135 -12.88 5.84 2.22
CA LYS A 135 -13.02 6.02 3.69
C LYS A 135 -13.67 4.79 4.35
N ILE A 136 -14.63 4.17 3.68
CA ILE A 136 -15.32 2.96 4.14
C ILE A 136 -14.33 1.79 4.24
N THR A 137 -13.49 1.59 3.22
CA THR A 137 -12.50 0.51 3.23
C THR A 137 -11.42 0.74 4.28
N VAL A 138 -10.96 1.98 4.46
CA VAL A 138 -10.01 2.32 5.55
C VAL A 138 -10.60 1.94 6.91
N LYS A 139 -11.86 2.27 7.19
CA LYS A 139 -12.54 1.87 8.42
C LYS A 139 -12.51 0.35 8.61
N LYS A 140 -12.96 -0.42 7.62
CA LYS A 140 -12.95 -1.90 7.65
C LYS A 140 -11.53 -2.45 7.92
N MET A 141 -10.51 -1.86 7.30
CA MET A 141 -9.11 -2.27 7.49
C MET A 141 -8.64 -1.99 8.92
N LEU A 142 -9.01 -0.88 9.52
CA LEU A 142 -8.61 -0.54 10.89
C LEU A 142 -9.27 -1.46 11.94
N GLU A 143 -10.45 -1.99 11.66
CA GLU A 143 -11.13 -2.99 12.49
C GLU A 143 -10.51 -4.41 12.33
N GLU A 144 -9.79 -4.65 11.21
CA GLU A 144 -9.16 -5.94 10.93
C GLU A 144 -7.75 -6.00 11.52
N LYS A 145 -7.53 -6.90 12.48
CA LYS A 145 -6.21 -7.06 13.15
C LYS A 145 -5.07 -7.40 12.19
N ALA A 146 -5.38 -8.08 11.09
CA ALA A 146 -4.39 -8.47 10.09
C ALA A 146 -3.77 -7.26 9.34
N THR A 147 -4.40 -6.08 9.37
CA THR A 147 -3.87 -4.84 8.77
C THR A 147 -2.48 -4.48 9.34
N TRP A 148 -2.25 -4.79 10.62
CA TRP A 148 -0.97 -4.55 11.28
C TRP A 148 0.16 -5.51 10.88
N SER A 149 -0.15 -6.55 10.11
CA SER A 149 0.83 -7.55 9.66
C SER A 149 0.92 -7.67 8.14
N SER A 150 -0.15 -7.41 7.40
CA SER A 150 -0.16 -7.51 5.95
C SER A 150 -1.21 -6.59 5.35
N PHE A 151 -0.78 -5.51 4.71
CA PHE A 151 -1.67 -4.57 4.06
C PHE A 151 -2.51 -5.23 2.95
N SER A 152 -1.86 -5.80 1.94
CA SER A 152 -2.54 -6.38 0.78
C SER A 152 -3.42 -7.60 1.14
N GLY A 153 -2.95 -8.41 2.10
CA GLY A 153 -3.73 -9.53 2.64
C GLY A 153 -4.99 -9.05 3.34
N SER A 154 -4.87 -8.04 4.21
CA SER A 154 -5.99 -7.45 4.91
C SER A 154 -6.99 -6.79 3.96
N LEU A 155 -6.51 -5.95 3.04
CA LEU A 155 -7.38 -5.32 2.04
C LEU A 155 -8.20 -6.36 1.27
N LYS A 156 -7.56 -7.44 0.78
CA LYS A 156 -8.25 -8.52 0.06
C LYS A 156 -9.20 -9.33 0.94
N LYS A 157 -9.01 -9.31 2.26
CA LYS A 157 -9.91 -9.96 3.22
C LYS A 157 -11.16 -9.14 3.47
N VAL A 158 -11.03 -7.82 3.64
CA VAL A 158 -12.14 -6.92 3.99
C VAL A 158 -12.92 -6.42 2.79
N GLU A 159 -12.31 -6.47 1.58
CA GLU A 159 -12.92 -5.99 0.36
C GLU A 159 -12.75 -7.01 -0.78
N ASN A 160 -13.86 -7.51 -1.28
CA ASN A 160 -13.87 -8.50 -2.36
C ASN A 160 -13.98 -7.84 -3.74
N ASP A 161 -14.66 -6.71 -3.84
CA ASP A 161 -14.97 -6.00 -5.08
C ASP A 161 -14.02 -4.82 -5.28
N LEU A 162 -12.73 -5.15 -5.44
CA LEU A 162 -11.69 -4.18 -5.74
C LEU A 162 -11.63 -3.89 -7.23
N LEU A 163 -11.65 -2.62 -7.59
CA LEU A 163 -11.30 -2.20 -8.95
C LEU A 163 -9.78 -2.23 -9.13
N SER A 164 -9.33 -2.37 -10.36
CA SER A 164 -7.89 -2.34 -10.66
C SER A 164 -7.56 -1.42 -11.82
N THR A 165 -6.39 -0.78 -11.74
CA THR A 165 -5.78 -0.05 -12.83
C THR A 165 -4.37 -0.56 -13.04
N PRO A 166 -3.86 -0.64 -14.29
CA PRO A 166 -2.48 -1.02 -14.53
C PRO A 166 -1.50 -0.05 -13.83
N SER A 167 -0.48 -0.62 -13.18
CA SER A 167 0.58 0.16 -12.54
C SER A 167 1.95 -0.36 -12.98
N ILE A 168 2.84 0.59 -13.30
CA ILE A 168 4.21 0.31 -13.75
C ILE A 168 5.17 0.80 -12.66
N ARG A 169 5.95 -0.12 -12.10
CA ARG A 169 6.93 0.22 -11.09
C ARG A 169 8.02 1.13 -11.65
N GLY A 170 8.24 2.26 -11.00
CA GLY A 170 9.30 3.21 -11.31
C GLY A 170 10.69 2.69 -10.91
N LYS A 171 11.71 3.50 -11.18
CA LYS A 171 13.07 3.27 -10.67
C LYS A 171 13.21 3.94 -9.31
N ARG A 172 13.90 3.29 -8.37
CA ARG A 172 14.26 3.91 -7.10
C ARG A 172 15.07 5.18 -7.33
N TYR A 173 14.77 6.20 -6.52
CA TYR A 173 15.56 7.43 -6.55
C TYR A 173 16.95 7.22 -5.95
N VAL A 174 17.06 6.44 -4.87
CA VAL A 174 18.31 6.23 -4.13
C VAL A 174 18.42 4.77 -3.67
N GLY A 175 19.61 4.21 -3.81
CA GLY A 175 20.03 2.95 -3.22
C GLY A 175 19.40 1.68 -3.86
N PRO A 176 19.94 0.51 -3.51
CA PRO A 176 19.40 -0.77 -3.94
C PRO A 176 18.15 -1.16 -3.13
N SER A 177 17.39 -2.12 -3.66
CA SER A 177 16.27 -2.71 -2.92
C SER A 177 16.74 -3.33 -1.61
N GLN A 178 16.08 -2.98 -0.50
CA GLN A 178 16.32 -3.57 0.82
C GLN A 178 15.57 -4.90 1.01
N MET A 179 14.84 -5.36 -0.01
CA MET A 179 14.07 -6.60 0.05
C MET A 179 15.01 -7.81 -0.08
N SER A 180 15.41 -8.39 1.04
CA SER A 180 16.12 -9.67 1.06
C SER A 180 15.17 -10.85 0.82
N PHE A 181 15.72 -12.01 0.45
CA PHE A 181 14.95 -13.26 0.32
C PHE A 181 14.18 -13.61 1.60
N PHE A 182 14.79 -13.44 2.77
CA PHE A 182 14.14 -13.68 4.06
C PHE A 182 12.99 -12.72 4.32
N ASN A 183 13.12 -11.45 3.94
CA ASN A 183 12.04 -10.47 4.05
C ASN A 183 10.88 -10.80 3.10
N LEU A 184 11.18 -11.30 1.90
CA LEU A 184 10.16 -11.80 0.98
C LEU A 184 9.40 -12.99 1.56
N LEU A 185 10.12 -13.94 2.18
CA LEU A 185 9.51 -15.10 2.85
C LEU A 185 8.64 -14.67 4.05
N LYS A 186 9.13 -13.76 4.89
CA LYS A 186 8.32 -13.19 5.99
C LYS A 186 7.05 -12.53 5.47
N HIS A 187 7.16 -11.76 4.39
CA HIS A 187 6.00 -11.12 3.78
C HIS A 187 5.00 -12.15 3.26
N PHE A 188 5.47 -13.22 2.64
CA PHE A 188 4.65 -14.35 2.21
C PHE A 188 3.89 -15.00 3.38
N LEU A 189 4.61 -15.36 4.44
CA LEU A 189 4.01 -15.97 5.63
C LEU A 189 3.00 -15.02 6.30
N SER A 190 3.25 -13.72 6.27
CA SER A 190 2.30 -12.74 6.81
C SER A 190 0.98 -12.72 6.02
N ILE A 191 1.02 -12.84 4.70
CA ILE A 191 -0.20 -12.94 3.87
C ILE A 191 -0.97 -14.23 4.21
N ILE A 192 -0.29 -15.37 4.28
CA ILE A 192 -0.95 -16.66 4.63
C ILE A 192 -1.60 -16.56 6.02
N SER A 193 -0.92 -15.96 6.99
CA SER A 193 -1.43 -15.83 8.35
C SER A 193 -2.74 -15.04 8.45
N VAL A 194 -2.97 -14.09 7.54
CA VAL A 194 -4.24 -13.36 7.44
C VAL A 194 -5.41 -14.31 7.19
N PHE A 195 -5.19 -15.36 6.41
CA PHE A 195 -6.19 -16.32 5.99
C PHE A 195 -6.11 -17.66 6.77
N ARG A 196 -5.48 -17.65 7.96
CA ARG A 196 -5.22 -18.87 8.75
C ARG A 196 -6.45 -19.76 8.95
N LYS A 197 -7.64 -19.17 9.18
CA LYS A 197 -8.88 -19.95 9.32
C LYS A 197 -9.22 -20.72 8.03
N THR A 198 -9.07 -20.08 6.88
CA THR A 198 -9.31 -20.71 5.56
C THR A 198 -8.27 -21.78 5.26
N VAL A 199 -7.01 -21.54 5.65
CA VAL A 199 -5.89 -22.49 5.48
C VAL A 199 -6.10 -23.76 6.32
N LEU A 200 -6.64 -23.63 7.53
CA LEU A 200 -6.90 -24.77 8.42
C LEU A 200 -8.10 -25.63 8.00
N ILE A 201 -9.00 -25.10 7.18
CA ILE A 201 -10.20 -25.80 6.70
C ILE A 201 -9.94 -26.48 5.34
N ARG A 202 -8.90 -26.09 4.61
CA ARG A 202 -8.48 -26.67 3.33
C ARG A 202 -7.35 -27.67 3.46
#